data_f4b90f9f17f71e5ea2e1df6f1f3a8ef7
#
_entry.id   f4b90f9f17f71e5ea2e1df6f1f3a8ef7
#
_cell.length_a   1.000
_cell.length_b   1.000
_cell.length_c   1.000
_cell.angle_alpha   90.00
_cell.angle_beta   90.00
_cell.angle_gamma   90.00
#
_symmetry.space_group_name_H-M   'P 1'
#
loop_
_entity.id
_entity.type
_entity.pdbx_description
1 polymer ?
#
loop_
_entity_poly.entity_id
_entity_poly.type
_entity_poly.pdbx_seq_one_letter_code
_entity_poly.pdbx_strand_id
1 'polypeptide(L)'
;MKDNRGDNRLRMSIILKSVSIGYGFSLICFLLLAVLVTYTRLSEGIVPTVTQGIIIIGLTISGASAAIKSKTRGWLYGVICGILFIGVIVIVSWIAVEGFTFDKYLLSKIVLGIMVGAIGGMIGINLTR
;
A
#
# COMPACT_ATOMS: atom_id res chain seq x y z
N MET A 1 -35.62 -5.24 3.53
CA MET A 1 -34.40 -5.15 2.70
C MET A 1 -33.66 -3.90 3.02
N LYS A 2 -32.75 -3.97 3.97
CA LYS A 2 -31.92 -2.80 4.32
C LYS A 2 -30.87 -2.58 3.22
N ASP A 3 -30.84 -1.35 2.76
CA ASP A 3 -29.97 -0.82 1.73
C ASP A 3 -28.51 -1.30 1.81
N ASN A 4 -28.19 -2.36 1.10
CA ASN A 4 -26.79 -2.79 0.88
C ASN A 4 -25.96 -1.74 0.13
N ARG A 5 -26.60 -0.72 -0.46
CA ARG A 5 -25.91 0.34 -1.20
C ARG A 5 -25.19 1.34 -0.30
N GLY A 6 -25.75 1.64 0.87
CA GLY A 6 -25.12 2.53 1.84
C GLY A 6 -23.89 1.88 2.49
N ASP A 7 -23.99 0.60 2.81
CA ASP A 7 -22.93 -0.16 3.46
C ASP A 7 -21.72 -0.36 2.52
N ASN A 8 -21.98 -0.62 1.24
CA ASN A 8 -20.93 -0.75 0.23
C ASN A 8 -20.20 0.59 -0.05
N ARG A 9 -20.93 1.70 -0.05
CA ARG A 9 -20.31 3.02 -0.24
C ARG A 9 -19.42 3.42 0.93
N LEU A 10 -19.84 3.13 2.14
CA LEU A 10 -19.05 3.40 3.35
C LEU A 10 -17.78 2.53 3.39
N ARG A 11 -17.89 1.28 3.01
CA ARG A 11 -16.74 0.35 2.94
C ARG A 11 -15.73 0.78 1.87
N MET A 12 -16.18 1.16 0.69
CA MET A 12 -15.31 1.67 -0.38
C MET A 12 -14.62 2.98 0.03
N SER A 13 -15.35 3.89 0.67
CA SER A 13 -14.78 5.14 1.18
C SER A 13 -13.69 4.89 2.24
N ILE A 14 -13.87 3.93 3.12
CA ILE A 14 -12.87 3.54 4.11
C ILE A 14 -11.60 3.03 3.43
N ILE A 15 -11.74 2.16 2.44
CA ILE A 15 -10.61 1.60 1.69
C ILE A 15 -9.85 2.71 0.96
N LEU A 16 -10.55 3.57 0.22
CA LEU A 16 -9.95 4.68 -0.52
C LEU A 16 -9.21 5.65 0.41
N LYS A 17 -9.80 6.03 1.53
CA LYS A 17 -9.16 6.90 2.53
C LYS A 17 -7.92 6.25 3.14
N SER A 18 -7.97 4.96 3.42
CA SER A 18 -6.84 4.24 4.01
C SER A 18 -5.69 4.06 3.03
N VAL A 19 -5.99 3.77 1.77
CA VAL A 19 -4.99 3.74 0.69
C VAL A 19 -4.36 5.11 0.50
N SER A 20 -5.16 6.20 0.52
CA SER A 20 -4.64 7.56 0.42
C SER A 20 -3.71 7.93 1.57
N ILE A 21 -3.99 7.49 2.79
CA ILE A 21 -3.11 7.68 3.95
C ILE A 21 -1.78 6.96 3.74
N GLY A 22 -1.81 5.71 3.29
CA GLY A 22 -0.60 4.94 2.98
C GLY A 22 0.25 5.60 1.88
N TYR A 23 -0.40 6.09 0.82
CA TYR A 23 0.28 6.84 -0.25
C TYR A 23 0.86 8.16 0.24
N GLY A 24 0.12 8.93 1.02
CA GLY A 24 0.60 10.19 1.59
C GLY A 24 1.85 9.97 2.45
N PHE A 25 1.85 8.94 3.29
CA PHE A 25 3.01 8.56 4.08
C PHE A 25 4.19 8.15 3.19
N SER A 26 3.94 7.30 2.18
CA SER A 26 4.99 6.87 1.24
C SER A 26 5.58 8.04 0.46
N LEU A 27 4.76 8.99 0.01
CA LEU A 27 5.22 10.19 -0.70
C LEU A 27 6.14 11.06 0.18
N ILE A 28 5.78 11.25 1.45
CA ILE A 28 6.63 11.99 2.40
C ILE A 28 7.96 11.28 2.58
N CYS A 29 7.94 9.96 2.76
CA CYS A 29 9.16 9.16 2.89
C CYS A 29 10.03 9.21 1.63
N PHE A 30 9.42 9.15 0.43
CA PHE A 30 10.15 9.28 -0.83
C PHE A 30 10.77 10.67 -1.00
N LEU A 31 10.05 11.71 -0.60
CA LEU A 31 10.59 13.07 -0.64
C LEU A 31 11.78 13.21 0.29
N LEU A 32 11.69 12.68 1.51
CA LEU A 32 12.82 12.65 2.45
C LEU A 32 14.00 11.85 1.90
N LEU A 33 13.73 10.71 1.30
CA LEU A 33 14.76 9.87 0.67
C LEU A 33 15.45 10.63 -0.48
N ALA A 34 14.68 11.31 -1.32
CA ALA A 34 15.22 12.11 -2.43
C ALA A 34 16.13 13.22 -1.95
N VAL A 35 15.73 13.95 -0.91
CA VAL A 35 16.56 14.97 -0.26
C VAL A 35 17.82 14.34 0.33
N LEU A 36 17.69 13.22 1.02
CA LEU A 36 18.81 12.53 1.64
C LEU A 36 19.84 12.06 0.60
N VAL A 37 19.40 11.47 -0.49
CA VAL A 37 20.26 11.01 -1.59
C VAL A 37 20.96 12.19 -2.27
N THR A 38 20.26 13.31 -2.43
CA THR A 38 20.82 14.52 -3.06
C THR A 38 21.90 15.18 -2.22
N TYR A 39 21.71 15.27 -0.91
CA TYR A 39 22.64 15.95 0.01
C TYR A 39 23.70 15.03 0.60
N THR A 40 23.48 13.71 0.58
CA THR A 40 24.43 12.73 1.11
C THR A 40 24.93 11.87 -0.04
N ARG A 41 26.23 11.59 -0.09
CA ARG A 41 26.83 10.68 -1.07
C ARG A 41 26.46 9.22 -0.76
N LEU A 42 25.16 8.92 -0.70
CA LEU A 42 24.68 7.57 -0.56
C LEU A 42 24.86 6.81 -1.87
N SER A 43 25.34 5.59 -1.77
CA SER A 43 25.46 4.69 -2.93
C SER A 43 24.09 4.48 -3.57
N GLU A 44 23.97 4.68 -4.87
CA GLU A 44 22.73 4.44 -5.63
C GLU A 44 22.20 3.00 -5.45
N GLY A 45 23.06 2.06 -5.10
CA GLY A 45 22.67 0.67 -4.81
C GLY A 45 21.79 0.47 -3.59
N ILE A 46 21.74 1.44 -2.67
CA ILE A 46 20.88 1.38 -1.47
C ILE A 46 19.45 1.83 -1.77
N VAL A 47 19.27 2.69 -2.77
CA VAL A 47 17.96 3.28 -3.11
C VAL A 47 16.86 2.25 -3.37
N PRO A 48 17.07 1.17 -4.14
CA PRO A 48 16.03 0.16 -4.37
C PRO A 48 15.59 -0.54 -3.08
N THR A 49 16.52 -0.85 -2.18
CA THR A 49 16.25 -1.52 -0.92
C THR A 49 15.42 -0.63 0.03
N VAL A 50 15.80 0.63 0.15
CA VAL A 50 15.06 1.60 0.99
C VAL A 50 13.68 1.88 0.41
N THR A 51 13.57 2.01 -0.91
CA THR A 51 12.30 2.18 -1.62
C THR A 51 11.35 1.01 -1.32
N GLN A 52 11.84 -0.21 -1.38
CA GLN A 52 11.03 -1.39 -1.06
C GLN A 52 10.58 -1.39 0.40
N GLY A 53 11.44 -1.00 1.33
CA GLY A 53 11.08 -0.81 2.74
C GLY A 53 9.98 0.22 2.95
N ILE A 54 10.06 1.37 2.27
CA ILE A 54 9.04 2.42 2.33
C ILE A 54 7.68 1.91 1.82
N ILE A 55 7.66 1.19 0.72
CA ILE A 55 6.45 0.60 0.15
C ILE A 55 5.82 -0.41 1.13
N ILE A 56 6.61 -1.27 1.74
CA ILE A 56 6.14 -2.25 2.73
C ILE A 56 5.52 -1.55 3.94
N ILE A 57 6.17 -0.54 4.48
CA ILE A 57 5.67 0.23 5.61
C ILE A 57 4.38 0.97 5.23
N GLY A 58 4.37 1.68 4.11
CA GLY A 58 3.19 2.39 3.61
C GLY A 58 1.99 1.47 3.39
N LEU A 59 2.23 0.28 2.86
CA LEU A 59 1.21 -0.74 2.64
C LEU A 59 0.68 -1.32 3.96
N THR A 60 1.55 -1.55 4.93
CA THR A 60 1.17 -2.00 6.27
C THR A 60 0.30 -0.97 6.97
N ILE A 61 0.66 0.31 6.90
CA ILE A 61 -0.12 1.42 7.45
C ILE A 61 -1.48 1.54 6.75
N SER A 62 -1.52 1.40 5.44
CA SER A 62 -2.76 1.39 4.65
C SER A 62 -3.69 0.26 5.09
N GLY A 63 -3.18 -0.97 5.16
CA GLY A 63 -3.94 -2.15 5.59
C GLY A 63 -4.42 -2.04 7.04
N ALA A 64 -3.56 -1.60 7.93
CA ALA A 64 -3.90 -1.38 9.35
C ALA A 64 -4.98 -0.30 9.51
N SER A 65 -4.85 0.83 8.81
CA SER A 65 -5.83 1.93 8.86
C SER A 65 -7.21 1.49 8.37
N ALA A 66 -7.26 0.68 7.32
CA ALA A 66 -8.51 0.12 6.80
C ALA A 66 -9.15 -0.84 7.79
N ALA A 67 -8.35 -1.72 8.39
CA ALA A 67 -8.82 -2.68 9.38
C ALA A 67 -9.36 -2.01 10.64
N ILE A 68 -8.67 -1.00 11.15
CA ILE A 68 -9.11 -0.21 12.32
C ILE A 68 -10.46 0.45 12.06
N LYS A 69 -10.64 1.05 10.88
CA LYS A 69 -11.87 1.75 10.53
C LYS A 69 -13.04 0.82 10.24
N SER A 70 -12.76 -0.36 9.68
CA SER A 70 -13.80 -1.33 9.32
C SER A 70 -14.34 -2.11 10.53
N LYS A 71 -13.56 -2.26 11.58
CA LYS A 71 -13.86 -3.05 12.81
C LYS A 71 -14.28 -4.51 12.56
N THR A 72 -14.21 -4.97 11.31
CA THR A 72 -14.59 -6.32 10.90
C THR A 72 -13.56 -6.87 9.93
N ARG A 73 -13.31 -8.17 9.97
CA ARG A 73 -12.48 -8.93 9.01
C ARG A 73 -11.25 -8.17 8.49
N GLY A 74 -10.39 -7.70 9.40
CA GLY A 74 -9.24 -6.84 9.07
C GLY A 74 -8.32 -7.40 8.00
N TRP A 75 -8.11 -8.72 7.96
CA TRP A 75 -7.28 -9.37 6.95
C TRP A 75 -7.81 -9.16 5.52
N LEU A 76 -9.14 -9.21 5.34
CA LEU A 76 -9.79 -9.01 4.05
C LEU A 76 -9.61 -7.56 3.55
N TYR A 77 -9.80 -6.59 4.44
CA TYR A 77 -9.56 -5.18 4.13
C TYR A 77 -8.08 -4.91 3.82
N GLY A 78 -7.18 -5.58 4.55
CA GLY A 78 -5.75 -5.51 4.28
C GLY A 78 -5.37 -6.04 2.90
N VAL A 79 -5.95 -7.19 2.49
CA VAL A 79 -5.75 -7.75 1.14
C VAL A 79 -6.26 -6.81 0.06
N ILE A 80 -7.47 -6.28 0.22
CA ILE A 80 -8.06 -5.35 -0.76
C ILE A 80 -7.21 -4.07 -0.87
N CYS A 81 -6.77 -3.51 0.25
CA CYS A 81 -5.87 -2.36 0.25
C CYS A 81 -4.53 -2.69 -0.42
N GLY A 82 -3.99 -3.89 -0.19
CA GLY A 82 -2.77 -4.37 -0.83
C GLY A 82 -2.89 -4.44 -2.33
N ILE A 83 -3.96 -5.03 -2.83
CA ILE A 83 -4.25 -5.14 -4.28
C ILE A 83 -4.39 -3.75 -4.90
N LEU A 84 -5.16 -2.85 -4.28
CA LEU A 84 -5.33 -1.49 -4.78
C LEU A 84 -4.03 -0.69 -4.76
N PHE A 85 -3.28 -0.79 -3.68
CA PHE A 85 -2.01 -0.08 -3.53
C PHE A 85 -1.01 -0.50 -4.62
N ILE A 86 -0.83 -1.80 -4.82
CA ILE A 86 0.06 -2.30 -5.88
C ILE A 86 -0.53 -2.05 -7.26
N GLY A 87 -1.84 -2.19 -7.43
CA GLY A 87 -2.52 -1.91 -8.69
C GLY A 87 -2.24 -0.49 -9.20
N VAL A 88 -2.30 0.51 -8.33
CA VAL A 88 -1.96 1.89 -8.68
C VAL A 88 -0.48 2.03 -9.05
N ILE A 89 0.42 1.40 -8.30
CA ILE A 89 1.86 1.40 -8.65
C ILE A 89 2.10 0.79 -10.03
N VAL A 90 1.45 -0.33 -10.33
CA VAL A 90 1.55 -1.00 -11.64
C VAL A 90 1.02 -0.12 -12.76
N ILE A 91 -0.13 0.52 -12.58
CA ILE A 91 -0.73 1.41 -13.57
C ILE A 91 0.19 2.61 -13.82
N VAL A 92 0.71 3.23 -12.77
CA VAL A 92 1.65 4.36 -12.88
C VAL A 92 2.94 3.92 -13.57
N SER A 93 3.47 2.77 -13.24
CA SER A 93 4.66 2.20 -13.88
C SER A 93 4.42 1.92 -15.35
N TRP A 94 3.25 1.44 -15.71
CA TRP A 94 2.90 1.16 -17.09
C TRP A 94 2.80 2.45 -17.95
N ILE A 95 2.30 3.53 -17.37
CA ILE A 95 2.21 4.82 -18.05
C ILE A 95 3.58 5.52 -18.12
N ALA A 96 4.37 5.41 -17.04
CA ALA A 96 5.63 6.15 -16.89
C ALA A 96 6.82 5.48 -17.58
N VAL A 97 6.79 4.16 -17.76
CA VAL A 97 7.91 3.39 -18.31
C VAL A 97 7.55 2.84 -19.68
N GLU A 98 8.23 3.33 -20.72
CA GLU A 98 8.14 2.75 -22.06
C GLU A 98 8.78 1.35 -22.07
N GLY A 99 8.07 0.37 -22.60
CA GLY A 99 8.56 -1.01 -22.66
C GLY A 99 8.32 -1.83 -21.38
N PHE A 100 7.37 -1.43 -20.54
CA PHE A 100 6.96 -2.20 -19.36
C PHE A 100 6.47 -3.59 -19.75
N THR A 101 7.18 -4.62 -19.33
CA THR A 101 6.80 -6.02 -19.54
C THR A 101 6.31 -6.66 -18.26
N PHE A 102 5.27 -7.48 -18.38
CA PHE A 102 4.78 -8.29 -17.26
C PHE A 102 5.75 -9.46 -17.04
N ASP A 103 6.69 -9.26 -16.12
CA ASP A 103 7.67 -10.27 -15.73
C ASP A 103 7.26 -11.03 -14.47
N LYS A 104 7.86 -12.20 -14.25
CA LYS A 104 7.76 -12.96 -13.00
C LYS A 104 8.09 -12.12 -11.76
N TYR A 105 8.96 -11.13 -11.94
CA TYR A 105 9.34 -10.18 -10.90
C TYR A 105 8.16 -9.31 -10.45
N LEU A 106 7.32 -8.87 -11.38
CA LEU A 106 6.10 -8.12 -11.08
C LEU A 106 5.08 -8.97 -10.32
N LEU A 107 4.91 -10.22 -10.74
CA LEU A 107 4.02 -11.17 -10.06
C LEU A 107 4.45 -11.39 -8.61
N SER A 108 5.74 -11.55 -8.37
CA SER A 108 6.33 -11.68 -7.03
C SER A 108 6.03 -10.44 -6.17
N LYS A 109 6.14 -9.24 -6.72
CA LYS A 109 5.79 -7.99 -6.02
C LYS A 109 4.30 -7.91 -5.67
N ILE A 110 3.42 -8.36 -6.55
CA ILE A 110 1.97 -8.40 -6.31
C ILE A 110 1.66 -9.35 -5.14
N VAL A 111 2.23 -10.55 -5.16
CA VAL A 111 2.05 -11.54 -4.08
C VAL A 111 2.55 -11.00 -2.75
N LEU A 112 3.75 -10.43 -2.73
CA LEU A 112 4.32 -9.79 -1.52
C LEU A 112 3.42 -8.68 -0.99
N GLY A 113 2.88 -7.84 -1.87
CA GLY A 113 1.99 -6.75 -1.48
C GLY A 113 0.69 -7.25 -0.86
N ILE A 114 0.11 -8.30 -1.41
CA ILE A 114 -1.09 -8.93 -0.85
C ILE A 114 -0.80 -9.50 0.54
N MET A 115 0.32 -10.20 0.71
CA MET A 115 0.74 -10.76 1.99
C MET A 115 0.99 -9.67 3.04
N VAL A 116 1.74 -8.64 2.68
CA VAL A 116 2.04 -7.51 3.57
C VAL A 116 0.77 -6.75 3.94
N GLY A 117 -0.13 -6.51 2.98
CA GLY A 117 -1.43 -5.91 3.22
C GLY A 117 -2.30 -6.72 4.19
N ALA A 118 -2.33 -8.04 4.01
CA ALA A 118 -3.05 -8.95 4.91
C ALA A 118 -2.50 -8.90 6.34
N ILE A 119 -1.17 -8.94 6.48
CA ILE A 119 -0.49 -8.84 7.79
C ILE A 119 -0.79 -7.48 8.44
N GLY A 120 -0.68 -6.39 7.68
CA GLY A 120 -1.05 -5.05 8.14
C GLY A 120 -2.49 -4.97 8.63
N GLY A 121 -3.41 -5.57 7.89
CA GLY A 121 -4.83 -5.68 8.26
C GLY A 121 -5.05 -6.48 9.54
N MET A 122 -4.34 -7.59 9.73
CA MET A 122 -4.39 -8.37 10.97
C MET A 122 -3.85 -7.61 12.18
N ILE A 123 -2.73 -6.90 12.01
CA ILE A 123 -2.16 -6.04 13.05
C ILE A 123 -3.16 -4.92 13.41
N GLY A 124 -3.75 -4.28 12.41
CA GLY A 124 -4.70 -3.19 12.60
C GLY A 124 -5.92 -3.61 13.41
N ILE A 125 -6.50 -4.77 13.13
CA ILE A 125 -7.66 -5.25 13.90
C ILE A 125 -7.29 -5.66 15.33
N ASN A 126 -6.07 -6.14 15.52
CA ASN A 126 -5.57 -6.50 16.85
C ASN A 126 -5.35 -5.27 17.75
N LEU A 127 -4.98 -4.14 17.14
CA LEU A 127 -4.82 -2.86 17.86
C LEU A 127 -6.14 -2.25 18.33
N THR A 128 -7.27 -2.68 17.77
CA THR A 128 -8.61 -2.17 18.13
C THR A 128 -9.34 -3.02 19.17
N ARG A 129 -8.77 -4.11 19.64
CA ARG A 129 -9.34 -4.97 20.70
C ARG A 129 -9.06 -4.47 22.10
#